data_1f51470ddab2c3957e3e028eb91d1e3e
#
_entry.id   1f51470ddab2c3957e3e028eb91d1e3e
#
_cell.length_a   1.000
_cell.length_b   1.000
_cell.length_c   1.000
_cell.angle_alpha   90.00
_cell.angle_beta   90.00
_cell.angle_gamma   90.00
#
_symmetry.space_group_name_H-M   'P 1'
#
loop_
_entity.id
_entity.type
_entity.pdbx_description
1 polymer ?
#
loop_
_entity_poly.entity_id
_entity_poly.type
_entity_poly.pdbx_seq_one_letter_code
_entity_poly.pdbx_strand_id
1 'polypeptide(L)'
;MGNLIKSADLISAISVEGTLSSRNVFKPAVHRLKRHRGQINCATNIWSCLKGSEIVKSHEECDRVQDPYSFRCIPQVHGACRETWESVRRIVENEINSVSDNPLVFSDSVGILNSGHFHAEAVAQAADTLAIAAAELGGISERRIYRMMKGEDISAPPFLAGKPGLESGYMMAQITAASLVSENKTLAFPASVDSITTENGQEDFVSMAPIAGRKLLRM
;
A
#
# COMPACT_ATOMS: atom_id res chain seq x y z
N MET A 1 -6.17 -5.48 -3.89
CA MET A 1 -5.32 -4.26 -3.85
C MET A 1 -5.96 -3.03 -4.50
N GLY A 2 -6.47 -3.06 -5.75
CA GLY A 2 -7.05 -1.89 -6.41
C GLY A 2 -8.16 -1.19 -5.62
N ASN A 3 -9.11 -1.94 -5.04
CA ASN A 3 -10.16 -1.37 -4.19
C ASN A 3 -9.59 -0.82 -2.87
N LEU A 4 -8.59 -1.49 -2.29
CA LEU A 4 -7.92 -1.04 -1.06
C LEU A 4 -7.27 0.35 -1.24
N ILE A 5 -6.58 0.56 -2.37
CA ILE A 5 -5.96 1.84 -2.70
C ILE A 5 -7.01 2.96 -2.86
N LYS A 6 -8.14 2.67 -3.50
CA LYS A 6 -9.25 3.64 -3.64
C LYS A 6 -9.87 3.98 -2.28
N SER A 7 -10.11 2.98 -1.44
CA SER A 7 -10.62 3.17 -0.08
C SER A 7 -9.65 3.98 0.77
N ALA A 8 -8.34 3.72 0.64
CA ALA A 8 -7.31 4.47 1.35
C ALA A 8 -7.29 5.95 0.98
N ASP A 9 -7.47 6.31 -0.31
CA ASP A 9 -7.58 7.71 -0.73
C ASP A 9 -8.81 8.38 -0.08
N LEU A 10 -9.98 7.71 -0.09
CA LEU A 10 -11.21 8.24 0.48
C LEU A 10 -11.11 8.41 2.01
N ILE A 11 -10.63 7.38 2.71
CA ILE A 11 -10.42 7.43 4.17
C ILE A 11 -9.41 8.51 4.53
N SER A 12 -8.42 8.74 3.68
CA SER A 12 -7.44 9.81 3.88
C SER A 12 -8.08 11.19 3.75
N ALA A 13 -8.98 11.40 2.81
CA ALA A 13 -9.73 12.65 2.68
C ALA A 13 -10.54 12.94 3.97
N ILE A 14 -11.28 11.94 4.48
CA ILE A 14 -12.00 12.05 5.75
C ILE A 14 -11.05 12.36 6.91
N SER A 15 -9.88 11.72 6.94
CA SER A 15 -8.89 11.96 7.99
C SER A 15 -8.32 13.39 7.94
N VAL A 16 -8.09 13.92 6.73
CA VAL A 16 -7.63 15.30 6.53
C VAL A 16 -8.65 16.30 7.07
N GLU A 17 -9.94 16.12 6.81
CA GLU A 17 -11.00 16.95 7.39
C GLU A 17 -11.06 16.82 8.90
N GLY A 18 -11.11 15.58 9.41
CA GLY A 18 -11.26 15.31 10.85
C GLY A 18 -10.09 15.79 11.71
N THR A 19 -8.92 16.05 11.10
CA THR A 19 -7.74 16.57 11.82
C THR A 19 -7.44 18.03 11.48
N LEU A 20 -8.32 18.71 10.79
CA LEU A 20 -8.11 20.09 10.34
C LEU A 20 -6.77 20.25 9.61
N SER A 21 -6.42 19.27 8.77
CA SER A 21 -5.19 19.27 7.99
C SER A 21 -5.35 20.05 6.67
N SER A 22 -4.26 20.62 6.16
CA SER A 22 -4.31 21.47 4.99
C SER A 22 -4.64 20.72 3.71
N ARG A 23 -5.66 21.16 2.99
CA ARG A 23 -5.99 20.70 1.64
C ARG A 23 -4.93 21.10 0.60
N ASN A 24 -4.17 22.17 0.86
CA ASN A 24 -3.27 22.76 -0.13
C ASN A 24 -2.17 21.80 -0.62
N VAL A 25 -1.76 20.85 0.22
CA VAL A 25 -0.76 19.84 -0.13
C VAL A 25 -1.22 18.89 -1.25
N PHE A 26 -2.53 18.81 -1.51
CA PHE A 26 -3.12 17.97 -2.56
C PHE A 26 -3.37 18.71 -3.88
N LYS A 27 -2.99 19.98 -4.01
CA LYS A 27 -3.15 20.73 -5.26
C LYS A 27 -2.48 19.98 -6.42
N PRO A 28 -3.20 19.66 -7.52
CA PRO A 28 -2.63 18.89 -8.63
C PRO A 28 -1.38 19.53 -9.25
N ALA A 29 -1.27 20.86 -9.20
CA ALA A 29 -0.10 21.57 -9.70
C ALA A 29 1.20 21.16 -9.02
N VAL A 30 1.16 20.91 -7.68
CA VAL A 30 2.32 20.47 -6.90
C VAL A 30 2.82 19.10 -7.39
N HIS A 31 1.90 18.17 -7.64
CA HIS A 31 2.25 16.78 -7.95
C HIS A 31 2.69 16.59 -9.40
N ARG A 32 2.24 17.47 -10.34
CA ARG A 32 2.73 17.47 -11.72
C ARG A 32 4.24 17.75 -11.83
N LEU A 33 4.82 18.45 -10.90
CA LEU A 33 6.27 18.74 -10.89
C LEU A 33 7.11 17.46 -10.68
N LYS A 34 6.57 16.46 -9.99
CA LYS A 34 7.30 15.20 -9.71
C LYS A 34 7.04 14.09 -10.74
N ARG A 35 6.08 14.24 -11.64
CA ARG A 35 5.77 13.37 -12.78
C ARG A 35 5.35 11.93 -12.46
N HIS A 36 5.19 11.53 -11.20
CA HIS A 36 4.67 10.22 -10.82
C HIS A 36 3.15 10.18 -11.01
N ARG A 37 2.68 9.35 -11.93
CA ARG A 37 1.26 9.28 -12.31
C ARG A 37 0.37 8.83 -11.14
N GLY A 38 0.82 7.84 -10.38
CA GLY A 38 0.12 7.35 -9.19
C GLY A 38 -0.05 8.45 -8.13
N GLN A 39 1.00 9.26 -7.91
CA GLN A 39 0.97 10.40 -7.00
C GLN A 39 -0.01 11.47 -7.46
N ILE A 40 0.00 11.82 -8.75
CA ILE A 40 -0.93 12.80 -9.33
C ILE A 40 -2.38 12.31 -9.17
N ASN A 41 -2.65 11.04 -9.45
CA ASN A 41 -3.98 10.45 -9.33
C ASN A 41 -4.48 10.48 -7.87
N CYS A 42 -3.67 10.07 -6.91
CA CYS A 42 -4.02 10.11 -5.49
C CYS A 42 -4.33 11.54 -5.04
N ALA A 43 -3.45 12.49 -5.36
CA ALA A 43 -3.66 13.91 -5.01
C ALA A 43 -4.95 14.46 -5.62
N THR A 44 -5.23 14.14 -6.89
CA THR A 44 -6.44 14.56 -7.58
C THR A 44 -7.70 13.97 -6.93
N ASN A 45 -7.67 12.70 -6.53
CA ASN A 45 -8.77 12.05 -5.84
C ASN A 45 -9.10 12.78 -4.52
N ILE A 46 -8.08 12.95 -3.66
CA ILE A 46 -8.26 13.59 -2.35
C ILE A 46 -8.69 15.06 -2.52
N TRP A 47 -8.04 15.79 -3.43
CA TRP A 47 -8.42 17.18 -3.76
C TRP A 47 -9.90 17.30 -4.17
N SER A 48 -10.39 16.34 -4.95
CA SER A 48 -11.78 16.30 -5.41
C SER A 48 -12.74 15.96 -4.28
N CYS A 49 -12.40 15.02 -3.41
CA CYS A 49 -13.21 14.65 -2.23
C CYS A 49 -13.37 15.84 -1.27
N LEU A 50 -12.32 16.65 -1.11
CA LEU A 50 -12.32 17.80 -0.20
C LEU A 50 -12.91 19.08 -0.83
N LYS A 51 -13.44 19.00 -2.06
CA LYS A 51 -14.02 20.17 -2.74
C LYS A 51 -15.32 20.58 -2.07
N GLY A 52 -15.38 21.87 -1.66
CA GLY A 52 -16.57 22.44 -1.04
C GLY A 52 -16.74 22.11 0.44
N SER A 53 -15.76 21.47 1.07
CA SER A 53 -15.79 21.18 2.50
C SER A 53 -15.78 22.47 3.33
N GLU A 54 -16.79 22.63 4.19
CA GLU A 54 -16.87 23.74 5.15
C GLU A 54 -15.81 23.58 6.25
N ILE A 55 -15.49 22.33 6.63
CA ILE A 55 -14.45 22.03 7.60
C ILE A 55 -13.09 22.50 7.09
N VAL A 56 -12.75 22.20 5.83
CA VAL A 56 -11.50 22.71 5.21
C VAL A 56 -11.47 24.23 5.19
N LYS A 57 -12.59 24.86 4.84
CA LYS A 57 -12.69 26.32 4.79
C LYS A 57 -12.54 26.97 6.17
N SER A 58 -13.01 26.33 7.23
CA SER A 58 -13.00 26.88 8.59
C SER A 58 -11.60 27.11 9.16
N HIS A 59 -10.56 26.53 8.58
CA HIS A 59 -9.17 26.64 9.06
C HIS A 59 -8.16 27.00 7.94
N GLU A 60 -8.61 27.64 6.86
CA GLU A 60 -7.72 28.07 5.78
C GLU A 60 -6.63 29.05 6.26
N GLU A 61 -6.90 29.81 7.29
CA GLU A 61 -6.01 30.82 7.90
C GLU A 61 -5.42 30.35 9.25
N CYS A 62 -5.22 29.03 9.43
CA CYS A 62 -4.67 28.52 10.67
C CYS A 62 -3.15 28.76 10.79
N ASP A 63 -2.64 28.88 12.02
CA ASP A 63 -1.22 29.11 12.33
C ASP A 63 -0.32 27.88 12.09
N ARG A 64 -0.89 26.73 11.73
CA ARG A 64 -0.13 25.51 11.50
C ARG A 64 0.66 25.61 10.20
N VAL A 65 1.98 25.70 10.31
CA VAL A 65 2.88 25.81 9.15
C VAL A 65 2.88 24.56 8.28
N GLN A 66 2.86 23.36 8.90
CA GLN A 66 2.90 22.08 8.19
C GLN A 66 2.19 20.99 8.98
N ASP A 67 1.46 20.12 8.25
CA ASP A 67 0.92 18.89 8.80
C ASP A 67 1.99 17.80 8.96
N PRO A 68 1.80 16.79 9.83
CA PRO A 68 2.63 15.60 9.89
C PRO A 68 2.68 14.86 8.54
N TYR A 69 3.76 14.12 8.29
CA TYR A 69 3.97 13.38 7.04
C TYR A 69 2.85 12.39 6.72
N SER A 70 2.24 11.77 7.74
CA SER A 70 1.13 10.85 7.54
C SER A 70 -0.12 11.50 6.93
N PHE A 71 -0.20 12.83 6.91
CA PHE A 71 -1.22 13.62 6.20
C PHE A 71 -0.66 14.24 4.93
N ARG A 72 0.41 15.02 5.00
CA ARG A 72 0.90 15.77 3.84
C ARG A 72 1.64 14.96 2.79
N CYS A 73 2.15 13.76 3.15
CA CYS A 73 2.84 12.86 2.23
C CYS A 73 1.95 11.69 1.72
N ILE A 74 0.64 11.73 1.95
CA ILE A 74 -0.31 10.73 1.44
C ILE A 74 -0.14 10.52 -0.07
N PRO A 75 -0.10 11.54 -0.94
CA PRO A 75 0.01 11.34 -2.36
C PRO A 75 1.30 10.62 -2.79
N GLN A 76 2.41 10.88 -2.09
CA GLN A 76 3.69 10.25 -2.38
C GLN A 76 3.66 8.74 -2.07
N VAL A 77 3.13 8.37 -0.90
CA VAL A 77 3.09 6.98 -0.44
C VAL A 77 2.01 6.19 -1.19
N HIS A 78 0.77 6.67 -1.20
CA HIS A 78 -0.33 6.01 -1.92
C HIS A 78 -0.05 5.93 -3.42
N GLY A 79 0.60 6.97 -3.98
CA GLY A 79 0.98 7.01 -5.38
C GLY A 79 1.98 5.93 -5.73
N ALA A 80 3.02 5.73 -4.92
CA ALA A 80 3.99 4.66 -5.08
C ALA A 80 3.32 3.28 -5.01
N CYS A 81 2.45 3.05 -4.01
CA CYS A 81 1.69 1.81 -3.90
C CYS A 81 0.79 1.55 -5.12
N ARG A 82 0.20 2.60 -5.70
CA ARG A 82 -0.62 2.51 -6.92
C ARG A 82 0.19 2.11 -8.14
N GLU A 83 1.35 2.71 -8.35
CA GLU A 83 2.24 2.37 -9.47
C GLU A 83 2.78 0.94 -9.34
N THR A 84 3.12 0.52 -8.13
CA THR A 84 3.47 -0.87 -7.83
C THR A 84 2.35 -1.83 -8.19
N TRP A 85 1.12 -1.55 -7.75
CA TRP A 85 -0.05 -2.35 -8.09
C TRP A 85 -0.27 -2.46 -9.61
N GLU A 86 -0.18 -1.36 -10.34
CA GLU A 86 -0.34 -1.36 -11.80
C GLU A 86 0.75 -2.18 -12.51
N SER A 87 1.99 -2.14 -12.00
CA SER A 87 3.09 -2.95 -12.51
C SER A 87 2.88 -4.44 -12.24
N VAL A 88 2.55 -4.80 -11.01
CA VAL A 88 2.28 -6.19 -10.61
C VAL A 88 1.09 -6.76 -11.39
N ARG A 89 0.02 -5.97 -11.57
CA ARG A 89 -1.13 -6.40 -12.37
C ARG A 89 -0.74 -6.82 -13.79
N ARG A 90 0.13 -6.04 -14.46
CA ARG A 90 0.60 -6.39 -15.81
C ARG A 90 1.42 -7.68 -15.81
N ILE A 91 2.27 -7.90 -14.80
CA ILE A 91 3.04 -9.14 -14.68
C ILE A 91 2.10 -10.34 -14.54
N VAL A 92 1.12 -10.24 -13.64
CA VAL A 92 0.14 -11.32 -13.41
C VAL A 92 -0.74 -11.55 -14.64
N GLU A 93 -1.19 -10.49 -15.33
CA GLU A 93 -1.97 -10.61 -16.57
C GLU A 93 -1.17 -11.31 -17.68
N ASN A 94 0.13 -11.02 -17.81
CA ASN A 94 1.01 -11.72 -18.72
C ASN A 94 1.14 -13.21 -18.36
N GLU A 95 1.39 -13.52 -17.09
CA GLU A 95 1.58 -14.90 -16.63
C GLU A 95 0.32 -15.75 -16.83
N ILE A 96 -0.86 -15.22 -16.51
CA ILE A 96 -2.15 -15.93 -16.72
C ILE A 96 -2.39 -16.28 -18.19
N ASN A 97 -1.86 -15.48 -19.12
CA ASN A 97 -2.00 -15.69 -20.56
C ASN A 97 -0.78 -16.37 -21.20
N SER A 98 0.17 -16.83 -20.41
CA SER A 98 1.38 -17.50 -20.87
C SER A 98 1.24 -19.02 -20.84
N VAL A 99 2.03 -19.69 -21.66
CA VAL A 99 2.26 -21.15 -21.55
C VAL A 99 3.36 -21.38 -20.54
N SER A 100 3.03 -22.03 -19.42
CA SER A 100 3.91 -22.17 -18.27
C SER A 100 4.10 -23.64 -17.87
N ASP A 101 4.78 -24.41 -18.70
CA ASP A 101 4.99 -25.84 -18.43
C ASP A 101 6.34 -26.33 -19.00
N ASN A 102 6.67 -27.58 -18.76
CA ASN A 102 7.79 -28.31 -19.31
C ASN A 102 7.41 -29.79 -19.46
N PRO A 103 7.65 -30.39 -20.65
CA PRO A 103 8.17 -29.78 -21.88
C PRO A 103 7.14 -28.93 -22.64
N LEU A 104 7.61 -28.00 -23.46
CA LEU A 104 6.77 -27.26 -24.39
C LEU A 104 6.55 -28.08 -25.67
N VAL A 105 5.29 -28.16 -26.11
CA VAL A 105 4.89 -28.88 -27.33
C VAL A 105 4.46 -27.88 -28.39
N PHE A 106 5.13 -27.89 -29.53
CA PHE A 106 4.80 -27.06 -30.69
C PHE A 106 4.17 -27.91 -31.77
N SER A 107 3.12 -27.38 -32.40
CA SER A 107 2.40 -28.08 -33.48
C SER A 107 3.09 -28.00 -34.85
N ASP A 108 4.16 -27.25 -34.96
CA ASP A 108 4.96 -27.05 -36.16
C ASP A 108 6.24 -27.90 -36.17
N SER A 109 7.19 -27.55 -37.05
CA SER A 109 8.48 -28.23 -37.20
C SER A 109 9.43 -28.11 -35.99
N VAL A 110 9.10 -27.30 -34.99
CA VAL A 110 9.92 -27.13 -33.77
C VAL A 110 9.85 -28.37 -32.87
N GLY A 111 8.66 -28.99 -32.80
CA GLY A 111 8.44 -30.25 -32.04
C GLY A 111 8.35 -30.05 -30.53
N ILE A 112 9.04 -30.87 -29.76
CA ILE A 112 9.00 -30.88 -28.26
C ILE A 112 10.33 -30.38 -27.74
N LEU A 113 10.26 -29.34 -26.88
CA LEU A 113 11.44 -28.73 -26.26
C LEU A 113 11.33 -28.66 -24.74
N ASN A 114 12.39 -29.08 -24.05
CA ASN A 114 12.52 -28.82 -22.63
C ASN A 114 12.94 -27.37 -22.37
N SER A 115 12.32 -26.72 -21.39
CA SER A 115 12.57 -25.34 -21.05
C SER A 115 12.33 -25.07 -19.55
N GLY A 116 12.54 -23.83 -19.12
CA GLY A 116 12.27 -23.34 -17.77
C GLY A 116 10.95 -22.58 -17.61
N HIS A 117 9.96 -22.76 -18.49
CA HIS A 117 8.71 -21.99 -18.48
C HIS A 117 7.81 -22.25 -17.25
N PHE A 118 8.09 -23.30 -16.51
CA PHE A 118 7.47 -23.57 -15.20
C PHE A 118 7.97 -22.64 -14.09
N HIS A 119 9.08 -21.93 -14.31
CA HIS A 119 9.73 -21.12 -13.27
C HIS A 119 8.99 -19.81 -13.02
N ALA A 120 8.33 -19.71 -11.88
CA ALA A 120 7.44 -18.60 -11.56
C ALA A 120 8.15 -17.41 -10.87
N GLU A 121 9.40 -17.12 -11.22
CA GLU A 121 10.19 -16.03 -10.60
C GLU A 121 9.52 -14.66 -10.76
N ALA A 122 8.96 -14.37 -11.93
CA ALA A 122 8.25 -13.11 -12.18
C ALA A 122 7.06 -12.95 -11.22
N VAL A 123 6.33 -14.03 -10.93
CA VAL A 123 5.21 -14.05 -9.99
C VAL A 123 5.69 -13.88 -8.55
N ALA A 124 6.80 -14.55 -8.18
CA ALA A 124 7.39 -14.45 -6.85
C ALA A 124 7.78 -13.02 -6.51
N GLN A 125 8.54 -12.36 -7.40
CA GLN A 125 8.96 -10.97 -7.22
C GLN A 125 7.78 -10.00 -7.25
N ALA A 126 6.79 -10.23 -8.11
CA ALA A 126 5.57 -9.43 -8.16
C ALA A 126 4.78 -9.51 -6.84
N ALA A 127 4.64 -10.72 -6.25
CA ALA A 127 3.96 -10.91 -4.99
C ALA A 127 4.69 -10.22 -3.83
N ASP A 128 6.01 -10.37 -3.73
CA ASP A 128 6.81 -9.69 -2.70
C ASP A 128 6.77 -8.17 -2.84
N THR A 129 6.87 -7.65 -4.05
CA THR A 129 6.79 -6.20 -4.30
C THR A 129 5.42 -5.66 -3.90
N LEU A 130 4.35 -6.41 -4.17
CA LEU A 130 2.99 -6.03 -3.77
C LEU A 130 2.80 -6.11 -2.26
N ALA A 131 3.42 -7.07 -1.58
CA ALA A 131 3.41 -7.18 -0.12
C ALA A 131 4.07 -5.96 0.53
N ILE A 132 5.20 -5.49 -0.01
CA ILE A 132 5.85 -4.24 0.45
C ILE A 132 4.90 -3.05 0.29
N ALA A 133 4.26 -2.89 -0.87
CA ALA A 133 3.31 -1.80 -1.10
C ALA A 133 2.09 -1.86 -0.17
N ALA A 134 1.59 -3.06 0.16
CA ALA A 134 0.49 -3.23 1.11
C ALA A 134 0.92 -2.84 2.53
N ALA A 135 2.13 -3.23 2.96
CA ALA A 135 2.70 -2.86 4.26
C ALA A 135 2.87 -1.34 4.39
N GLU A 136 3.36 -0.66 3.35
CA GLU A 136 3.50 0.81 3.32
C GLU A 136 2.15 1.53 3.42
N LEU A 137 1.14 1.06 2.68
CA LEU A 137 -0.20 1.62 2.72
C LEU A 137 -0.84 1.46 4.11
N GLY A 138 -0.66 0.30 4.75
CA GLY A 138 -1.05 0.06 6.14
C GLY A 138 -0.27 0.93 7.11
N GLY A 139 1.04 1.02 6.93
CA GLY A 139 1.95 1.79 7.79
C GLY A 139 1.58 3.27 7.88
N ILE A 140 1.38 3.94 6.76
CA ILE A 140 0.97 5.36 6.77
C ILE A 140 -0.42 5.54 7.36
N SER A 141 -1.33 4.57 7.17
CA SER A 141 -2.69 4.62 7.75
C SER A 141 -2.64 4.51 9.27
N GLU A 142 -1.83 3.59 9.81
CA GLU A 142 -1.63 3.43 11.24
C GLU A 142 -1.01 4.70 11.85
N ARG A 143 -0.05 5.34 11.19
CA ARG A 143 0.51 6.63 11.66
C ARG A 143 -0.55 7.73 11.76
N ARG A 144 -1.53 7.79 10.86
CA ARG A 144 -2.67 8.71 10.97
C ARG A 144 -3.56 8.37 12.17
N ILE A 145 -3.86 7.08 12.37
CA ILE A 145 -4.61 6.63 13.56
C ILE A 145 -3.88 7.06 14.83
N TYR A 146 -2.58 6.82 14.93
CA TYR A 146 -1.78 7.24 16.07
C TYR A 146 -1.88 8.75 16.34
N ARG A 147 -1.77 9.58 15.30
CA ARG A 147 -1.89 11.04 15.42
C ARG A 147 -3.28 11.46 15.90
N MET A 148 -4.33 10.88 15.34
CA MET A 148 -5.71 11.16 15.78
C MET A 148 -5.93 10.76 17.25
N MET A 149 -5.35 9.63 17.68
CA MET A 149 -5.45 9.17 19.06
C MET A 149 -4.68 10.02 20.07
N LYS A 150 -3.67 10.78 19.65
CA LYS A 150 -3.04 11.80 20.49
C LYS A 150 -3.98 12.98 20.79
N GLY A 151 -4.89 13.29 19.88
CA GLY A 151 -5.84 14.40 20.02
C GLY A 151 -5.25 15.81 19.85
N GLU A 152 -3.92 15.95 19.83
CA GLU A 152 -3.22 17.25 19.81
C GLU A 152 -3.57 18.09 18.58
N ASP A 153 -3.75 17.47 17.43
CA ASP A 153 -4.00 18.17 16.16
C ASP A 153 -5.37 18.86 16.11
N ILE A 154 -6.31 18.43 16.95
CA ILE A 154 -7.70 18.91 17.00
C ILE A 154 -8.11 19.37 18.41
N SER A 155 -7.16 19.57 19.30
CA SER A 155 -7.42 19.95 20.71
C SER A 155 -8.40 19.01 21.40
N ALA A 156 -8.36 17.72 21.06
CA ALA A 156 -9.18 16.68 21.67
C ALA A 156 -8.40 15.93 22.77
N PRO A 157 -9.09 15.29 23.72
CA PRO A 157 -8.42 14.51 24.75
C PRO A 157 -7.73 13.27 24.16
N PRO A 158 -6.67 12.73 24.81
CA PRO A 158 -6.01 11.49 24.40
C PRO A 158 -7.00 10.35 24.19
N PHE A 159 -6.78 9.57 23.15
CA PHE A 159 -7.66 8.48 22.70
C PHE A 159 -9.10 8.90 22.41
N LEU A 160 -9.37 10.20 22.30
CA LEU A 160 -10.71 10.78 22.16
C LEU A 160 -11.65 10.32 23.30
N ALA A 161 -11.10 10.11 24.50
CA ALA A 161 -11.82 9.66 25.66
C ALA A 161 -12.61 10.82 26.32
N GLY A 162 -13.83 10.56 26.79
CA GLY A 162 -14.62 11.56 27.50
C GLY A 162 -14.01 11.97 28.85
N LYS A 163 -13.38 10.99 29.53
CA LYS A 163 -12.65 11.19 30.79
C LYS A 163 -11.32 10.49 30.75
N PRO A 164 -10.26 11.14 30.20
CA PRO A 164 -8.92 10.54 30.08
C PRO A 164 -8.40 10.07 31.45
N GLY A 165 -7.79 8.90 31.46
CA GLY A 165 -7.31 8.26 32.68
C GLY A 165 -8.33 7.34 33.39
N LEU A 166 -9.63 7.58 33.19
CA LEU A 166 -10.69 6.67 33.63
C LEU A 166 -11.25 5.83 32.50
N GLU A 167 -11.27 6.38 31.30
CA GLU A 167 -11.81 5.75 30.09
C GLU A 167 -10.68 5.54 29.08
N SER A 168 -10.71 4.39 28.38
CA SER A 168 -9.72 4.05 27.35
C SER A 168 -10.03 4.68 25.98
N GLY A 169 -11.24 5.21 25.78
CA GLY A 169 -11.66 5.76 24.48
C GLY A 169 -11.39 4.77 23.34
N TYR A 170 -10.77 5.26 22.27
CA TYR A 170 -10.40 4.47 21.08
C TYR A 170 -8.99 3.83 21.16
N MET A 171 -8.40 3.69 22.34
CA MET A 171 -7.06 3.09 22.53
C MET A 171 -6.96 1.71 21.86
N MET A 172 -7.98 0.86 21.99
CA MET A 172 -7.95 -0.48 21.39
C MET A 172 -7.91 -0.46 19.86
N ALA A 173 -8.55 0.51 19.22
CA ALA A 173 -8.46 0.68 17.77
C ALA A 173 -7.00 0.98 17.32
N GLN A 174 -6.31 1.83 18.07
CA GLN A 174 -4.89 2.14 17.79
C GLN A 174 -4.00 0.93 18.03
N ILE A 175 -4.18 0.20 19.13
CA ILE A 175 -3.39 -1.02 19.43
C ILE A 175 -3.62 -2.08 18.36
N THR A 176 -4.86 -2.29 17.92
CA THR A 176 -5.20 -3.24 16.86
C THR A 176 -4.50 -2.85 15.53
N ALA A 177 -4.56 -1.57 15.15
CA ALA A 177 -3.89 -1.09 13.95
C ALA A 177 -2.36 -1.30 14.02
N ALA A 178 -1.75 -1.02 15.17
CA ALA A 178 -0.32 -1.24 15.41
C ALA A 178 0.06 -2.72 15.32
N SER A 179 -0.76 -3.61 15.86
CA SER A 179 -0.56 -5.07 15.78
C SER A 179 -0.61 -5.57 14.34
N LEU A 180 -1.63 -5.17 13.57
CA LEU A 180 -1.77 -5.55 12.16
C LEU A 180 -0.59 -5.05 11.31
N VAL A 181 -0.16 -3.81 11.51
CA VAL A 181 1.00 -3.26 10.79
C VAL A 181 2.30 -3.97 11.19
N SER A 182 2.45 -4.35 12.46
CA SER A 182 3.59 -5.16 12.90
C SER A 182 3.64 -6.53 12.21
N GLU A 183 2.50 -7.21 12.09
CA GLU A 183 2.40 -8.46 11.33
C GLU A 183 2.72 -8.25 9.84
N ASN A 184 2.13 -7.22 9.22
CA ASN A 184 2.38 -6.90 7.80
C ASN A 184 3.86 -6.68 7.51
N LYS A 185 4.63 -6.04 8.41
CA LYS A 185 6.08 -5.87 8.25
C LYS A 185 6.81 -7.19 8.16
N THR A 186 6.43 -8.19 8.96
CA THR A 186 7.04 -9.53 8.90
C THR A 186 6.64 -10.27 7.62
N LEU A 187 5.39 -10.11 7.17
CA LEU A 187 4.90 -10.70 5.93
C LEU A 187 5.51 -10.04 4.68
N ALA A 188 5.91 -8.77 4.76
CA ALA A 188 6.54 -8.04 3.67
C ALA A 188 8.03 -8.39 3.46
N PHE A 189 8.64 -9.20 4.34
CA PHE A 189 10.00 -9.69 4.09
C PHE A 189 10.02 -10.53 2.81
N PRO A 190 10.89 -10.27 1.81
CA PRO A 190 10.85 -10.95 0.53
C PRO A 190 11.07 -12.47 0.67
N ALA A 191 10.22 -13.27 0.04
CA ALA A 191 10.37 -14.72 -0.05
C ALA A 191 11.08 -15.16 -1.34
N SER A 192 10.96 -14.39 -2.42
CA SER A 192 11.58 -14.70 -3.72
C SER A 192 13.11 -14.84 -3.67
N VAL A 193 13.75 -14.16 -2.71
CA VAL A 193 15.22 -14.21 -2.53
C VAL A 193 15.69 -15.44 -1.76
N ASP A 194 14.79 -16.26 -1.23
CA ASP A 194 15.09 -17.42 -0.38
C ASP A 194 15.08 -18.73 -1.18
N SER A 195 15.66 -18.70 -2.38
CA SER A 195 15.78 -19.92 -3.21
C SER A 195 16.65 -20.97 -2.54
N ILE A 196 16.20 -22.22 -2.63
CA ILE A 196 16.87 -23.41 -2.07
C ILE A 196 17.01 -24.49 -3.14
N THR A 197 17.99 -25.37 -2.96
CA THR A 197 18.18 -26.52 -3.84
C THR A 197 17.27 -27.66 -3.46
N THR A 198 16.58 -28.24 -4.44
CA THR A 198 15.73 -29.42 -4.27
C THR A 198 16.11 -30.51 -5.29
N GLU A 199 15.42 -31.65 -5.25
CA GLU A 199 15.54 -32.76 -6.20
C GLU A 199 17.00 -33.17 -6.48
N ASN A 200 17.77 -33.47 -5.41
CA ASN A 200 19.16 -33.91 -5.49
C ASN A 200 20.08 -32.98 -6.33
N GLY A 201 19.78 -31.68 -6.34
CA GLY A 201 20.56 -30.67 -7.03
C GLY A 201 20.16 -30.40 -8.47
N GLN A 202 19.17 -31.10 -9.01
CA GLN A 202 18.64 -30.81 -10.35
C GLN A 202 17.81 -29.53 -10.36
N GLU A 203 17.01 -29.29 -9.31
CA GLU A 203 16.27 -28.07 -9.07
C GLU A 203 17.07 -27.16 -8.13
N ASP A 204 18.17 -26.63 -8.63
CA ASP A 204 19.14 -25.86 -7.83
C ASP A 204 18.77 -24.39 -7.60
N PHE A 205 17.71 -23.91 -8.26
CA PHE A 205 17.17 -22.56 -8.09
C PHE A 205 15.65 -22.54 -8.30
N VAL A 206 14.89 -22.44 -7.21
CA VAL A 206 13.41 -22.43 -7.24
C VAL A 206 12.85 -21.02 -7.01
N SER A 207 11.68 -20.72 -7.58
CA SER A 207 11.09 -19.36 -7.61
C SER A 207 10.54 -18.87 -6.28
N MET A 208 10.21 -19.73 -5.33
CA MET A 208 9.54 -19.41 -4.07
C MET A 208 8.18 -18.70 -4.22
N ALA A 209 7.57 -18.69 -5.41
CA ALA A 209 6.28 -18.05 -5.66
C ALA A 209 5.13 -18.50 -4.75
N PRO A 210 5.00 -19.80 -4.40
CA PRO A 210 3.94 -20.24 -3.50
C PRO A 210 3.99 -19.59 -2.12
N ILE A 211 5.18 -19.41 -1.54
CA ILE A 211 5.30 -18.78 -0.21
C ILE A 211 5.13 -17.25 -0.32
N ALA A 212 5.65 -16.62 -1.36
CA ALA A 212 5.43 -15.20 -1.62
C ALA A 212 3.93 -14.87 -1.74
N GLY A 213 3.20 -15.66 -2.55
CA GLY A 213 1.75 -15.51 -2.71
C GLY A 213 0.96 -15.78 -1.41
N ARG A 214 1.33 -16.80 -0.63
CA ARG A 214 0.67 -17.10 0.67
C ARG A 214 0.87 -15.99 1.69
N LYS A 215 2.03 -15.37 1.74
CA LYS A 215 2.29 -14.20 2.61
C LYS A 215 1.43 -13.02 2.22
N LEU A 216 1.37 -12.71 0.92
CA LEU A 216 0.55 -11.63 0.38
C LEU A 216 -0.96 -11.83 0.66
N LEU A 217 -1.46 -13.05 0.60
CA LEU A 217 -2.87 -13.37 0.89
C LEU A 217 -3.25 -13.18 2.37
N ARG A 218 -2.28 -13.15 3.27
CA ARG A 218 -2.51 -12.92 4.71
C ARG A 218 -2.55 -11.44 5.09
N MET A 219 -2.05 -10.59 4.25
CA MET A 219 -2.04 -9.12 4.42
C MET A 219 -3.37 -8.50 4.03
#